data_81ecf7cd41288ecfbf5e6492cc32f730
#
_entry.id   81ecf7cd41288ecfbf5e6492cc32f730
#
_cell.length_a   1.000
_cell.length_b   1.000
_cell.length_c   1.000
_cell.angle_alpha   90.00
_cell.angle_beta   90.00
_cell.angle_gamma   90.00
#
_symmetry.space_group_name_H-M   'P 1'
#
loop_
_entity.id
_entity.type
_entity.pdbx_description
1 polymer ?
#
loop_
_entity_poly.entity_id
_entity_poly.type
_entity_poly.pdbx_seq_one_letter_code
_entity_poly.pdbx_strand_id
1 'polypeptide(L)'
;MTIARKLALLVLCALLGMVVMTAWFLVSERKLILEERQTGVRQVVEVAHGIAVHFQALSSKGAMPEEEARQRAVAAIQALRYSGNEYIWINDMHPRMVMHPIRPELNGQDLSGNKDPNGLALFMEFVRTVKAQGA
;
A
#
# COMPACT_ATOMS: atom_id res chain seq x y z
N MET A 1 -54.74 22.22 1.36
CA MET A 1 -53.92 21.32 0.49
C MET A 1 -54.78 20.15 0.08
N THR A 2 -54.84 19.85 -1.22
CA THR A 2 -55.52 18.67 -1.75
C THR A 2 -54.83 17.37 -1.36
N ILE A 3 -55.58 16.28 -1.25
CA ILE A 3 -55.06 14.95 -0.92
C ILE A 3 -53.89 14.56 -1.87
N ALA A 4 -54.05 14.86 -3.16
CA ALA A 4 -53.03 14.64 -4.17
C ALA A 4 -51.69 15.35 -3.85
N ARG A 5 -51.72 16.61 -3.37
CA ARG A 5 -50.50 17.35 -2.98
C ARG A 5 -49.83 16.75 -1.74
N LYS A 6 -50.62 16.25 -0.77
CA LYS A 6 -50.05 15.56 0.40
C LYS A 6 -49.36 14.25 0.01
N LEU A 7 -50.00 13.49 -0.90
CA LEU A 7 -49.41 12.25 -1.40
C LEU A 7 -48.11 12.49 -2.20
N ALA A 8 -48.13 13.50 -3.08
CA ALA A 8 -46.92 13.88 -3.84
C ALA A 8 -45.77 14.30 -2.94
N LEU A 9 -46.03 15.05 -1.86
CA LEU A 9 -45.04 15.43 -0.87
C LEU A 9 -44.47 14.22 -0.15
N LEU A 10 -45.29 13.28 0.27
CA LEU A 10 -44.81 12.04 0.91
C LEU A 10 -43.91 11.22 -0.01
N VAL A 11 -44.30 11.06 -1.27
CA VAL A 11 -43.49 10.35 -2.26
C VAL A 11 -42.17 11.07 -2.50
N LEU A 12 -42.21 12.41 -2.62
CA LEU A 12 -40.97 13.20 -2.81
C LEU A 12 -40.02 13.07 -1.61
N CYS A 13 -40.55 13.15 -0.38
CA CYS A 13 -39.75 12.96 0.83
C CYS A 13 -39.14 11.54 0.90
N ALA A 14 -39.91 10.52 0.53
CA ALA A 14 -39.40 9.14 0.50
C ALA A 14 -38.27 8.97 -0.54
N LEU A 15 -38.44 9.54 -1.75
CA LEU A 15 -37.42 9.51 -2.79
C LEU A 15 -36.14 10.26 -2.37
N LEU A 16 -36.27 11.45 -1.78
CA LEU A 16 -35.17 12.21 -1.25
C LEU A 16 -34.42 11.44 -0.13
N GLY A 17 -35.19 10.84 0.79
CA GLY A 17 -34.60 10.00 1.84
C GLY A 17 -33.80 8.81 1.26
N MET A 18 -34.36 8.17 0.23
CA MET A 18 -33.69 7.05 -0.45
C MET A 18 -32.40 7.51 -1.14
N VAL A 19 -32.38 8.63 -1.82
CA VAL A 19 -31.19 9.21 -2.48
C VAL A 19 -30.12 9.55 -1.44
N VAL A 20 -30.50 10.20 -0.34
CA VAL A 20 -29.55 10.54 0.74
C VAL A 20 -28.96 9.29 1.37
N MET A 21 -29.75 8.28 1.68
CA MET A 21 -29.27 7.02 2.25
C MET A 21 -28.33 6.29 1.28
N THR A 22 -28.68 6.24 -0.01
CA THR A 22 -27.82 5.61 -1.03
C THR A 22 -26.50 6.34 -1.18
N ALA A 23 -26.53 7.67 -1.22
CA ALA A 23 -25.30 8.47 -1.30
C ALA A 23 -24.40 8.27 -0.07
N TRP A 24 -24.99 8.28 1.12
CA TRP A 24 -24.25 8.02 2.37
C TRP A 24 -23.65 6.62 2.40
N PHE A 25 -24.43 5.61 1.99
CA PHE A 25 -23.97 4.23 1.90
C PHE A 25 -22.77 4.10 0.96
N LEU A 26 -22.85 4.66 -0.27
CA LEU A 26 -21.76 4.61 -1.24
C LEU A 26 -20.46 5.27 -0.73
N VAL A 27 -20.59 6.40 -0.01
CA VAL A 27 -19.41 7.07 0.60
C VAL A 27 -18.82 6.23 1.72
N SER A 28 -19.65 5.63 2.56
CA SER A 28 -19.20 4.76 3.66
C SER A 28 -18.50 3.51 3.14
N GLU A 29 -19.06 2.86 2.13
CA GLU A 29 -18.45 1.67 1.49
C GLU A 29 -17.10 1.98 0.88
N ARG A 30 -16.96 3.11 0.18
CA ARG A 30 -15.67 3.53 -0.38
C ARG A 30 -14.61 3.71 0.70
N LYS A 31 -14.97 4.34 1.81
CA LYS A 31 -14.04 4.55 2.94
C LYS A 31 -13.60 3.23 3.53
N LEU A 32 -14.53 2.32 3.79
CA LEU A 32 -14.25 1.00 4.34
C LEU A 32 -13.31 0.18 3.44
N ILE A 33 -13.57 0.16 2.12
CA ILE A 33 -12.71 -0.55 1.15
C ILE A 33 -11.29 0.03 1.12
N LEU A 34 -11.14 1.36 1.21
CA LEU A 34 -9.83 1.99 1.24
C LEU A 34 -9.06 1.64 2.53
N GLU A 35 -9.72 1.69 3.68
CA GLU A 35 -9.12 1.33 4.98
C GLU A 35 -8.70 -0.14 5.02
N GLU A 36 -9.53 -1.05 4.48
CA GLU A 36 -9.22 -2.47 4.36
C GLU A 36 -8.00 -2.71 3.47
N ARG A 37 -7.93 -2.05 2.31
CA ARG A 37 -6.78 -2.15 1.42
C ARG A 37 -5.50 -1.63 2.05
N GLN A 38 -5.56 -0.49 2.74
CA GLN A 38 -4.41 0.06 3.45
C GLN A 38 -3.93 -0.89 4.55
N THR A 39 -4.85 -1.45 5.32
CA THR A 39 -4.54 -2.43 6.36
C THR A 39 -3.89 -3.69 5.76
N GLY A 40 -4.43 -4.21 4.66
CA GLY A 40 -3.88 -5.38 3.99
C GLY A 40 -2.45 -5.15 3.47
N VAL A 41 -2.18 -4.01 2.82
CA VAL A 41 -0.82 -3.67 2.36
C VAL A 41 0.13 -3.51 3.55
N ARG A 42 -0.30 -2.86 4.62
CA ARG A 42 0.50 -2.70 5.83
C ARG A 42 0.92 -4.05 6.43
N GLN A 43 -0.02 -4.98 6.58
CA GLN A 43 0.26 -6.32 7.09
C GLN A 43 1.31 -7.06 6.25
N VAL A 44 1.23 -6.95 4.93
CA VAL A 44 2.21 -7.57 4.03
C VAL A 44 3.60 -6.95 4.19
N VAL A 45 3.69 -5.63 4.34
CA VAL A 45 4.96 -4.92 4.60
C VAL A 45 5.53 -5.32 5.97
N GLU A 46 4.70 -5.46 7.00
CA GLU A 46 5.12 -5.91 8.33
C GLU A 46 5.70 -7.33 8.29
N VAL A 47 5.12 -8.24 7.51
CA VAL A 47 5.67 -9.59 7.31
C VAL A 47 7.03 -9.52 6.63
N ALA A 48 7.19 -8.75 5.56
CA ALA A 48 8.46 -8.57 4.88
C ALA A 48 9.53 -7.95 5.78
N HIS A 49 9.16 -6.96 6.57
CA HIS A 49 10.02 -6.35 7.59
C HIS A 49 10.46 -7.39 8.64
N GLY A 50 9.51 -8.23 9.12
CA GLY A 50 9.81 -9.32 10.04
C GLY A 50 10.87 -10.29 9.50
N ILE A 51 10.81 -10.62 8.21
CA ILE A 51 11.83 -11.45 7.54
C ILE A 51 13.20 -10.74 7.57
N ALA A 52 13.26 -9.47 7.24
CA ALA A 52 14.51 -8.70 7.27
C ALA A 52 15.10 -8.65 8.68
N VAL A 53 14.29 -8.37 9.69
CA VAL A 53 14.70 -8.35 11.11
C VAL A 53 15.20 -9.71 11.57
N HIS A 54 14.57 -10.82 11.15
CA HIS A 54 15.00 -12.17 11.49
C HIS A 54 16.43 -12.43 11.00
N PHE A 55 16.72 -12.17 9.72
CA PHE A 55 18.05 -12.40 9.17
C PHE A 55 19.11 -11.45 9.76
N GLN A 56 18.73 -10.19 10.02
CA GLN A 56 19.59 -9.26 10.72
C GLN A 56 19.94 -9.75 12.13
N ALA A 57 18.98 -10.30 12.86
CA ALA A 57 19.23 -10.87 14.17
C ALA A 57 20.16 -12.09 14.14
N LEU A 58 20.08 -12.94 13.10
CA LEU A 58 21.03 -14.03 12.91
C LEU A 58 22.46 -13.53 12.69
N SER A 59 22.63 -12.49 11.88
CA SER A 59 23.94 -11.87 11.66
C SER A 59 24.47 -11.21 12.92
N SER A 60 23.67 -10.44 13.63
CA SER A 60 24.05 -9.74 14.86
C SER A 60 24.48 -10.70 15.98
N LYS A 61 23.95 -11.92 15.99
CA LYS A 61 24.33 -12.99 16.93
C LYS A 61 25.53 -13.80 16.47
N GLY A 62 26.12 -13.46 15.33
CA GLY A 62 27.26 -14.20 14.75
C GLY A 62 26.89 -15.58 14.17
N ALA A 63 25.59 -15.90 14.04
CA ALA A 63 25.12 -17.15 13.48
C ALA A 63 25.23 -17.21 11.94
N MET A 64 25.43 -16.04 11.30
CA MET A 64 25.50 -15.92 9.85
C MET A 64 26.29 -14.66 9.47
N PRO A 65 27.14 -14.69 8.41
CA PRO A 65 27.78 -13.49 7.86
C PRO A 65 26.73 -12.46 7.42
N GLU A 66 27.01 -11.17 7.59
CA GLU A 66 26.08 -10.09 7.28
C GLU A 66 25.63 -10.11 5.82
N GLU A 67 26.56 -10.30 4.89
CA GLU A 67 26.25 -10.34 3.47
C GLU A 67 25.34 -11.53 3.12
N GLU A 68 25.57 -12.69 3.73
CA GLU A 68 24.71 -13.86 3.55
C GLU A 68 23.32 -13.63 4.13
N ALA A 69 23.23 -13.02 5.31
CA ALA A 69 21.97 -12.67 5.93
C ALA A 69 21.15 -11.71 5.05
N ARG A 70 21.80 -10.69 4.49
CA ARG A 70 21.20 -9.75 3.57
C ARG A 70 20.69 -10.43 2.31
N GLN A 71 21.50 -11.27 1.68
CA GLN A 71 21.10 -11.99 0.47
C GLN A 71 19.93 -12.93 0.72
N ARG A 72 19.91 -13.65 1.84
CA ARG A 72 18.81 -14.54 2.20
C ARG A 72 17.51 -13.78 2.51
N ALA A 73 17.61 -12.63 3.19
CA ALA A 73 16.46 -11.77 3.44
C ALA A 73 15.85 -11.26 2.13
N VAL A 74 16.69 -10.74 1.24
CA VAL A 74 16.25 -10.25 -0.08
C VAL A 74 15.62 -11.37 -0.90
N ALA A 75 16.24 -12.55 -0.96
CA ALA A 75 15.70 -13.70 -1.70
C ALA A 75 14.36 -14.17 -1.13
N ALA A 76 14.20 -14.21 0.19
CA ALA A 76 12.94 -14.57 0.82
C ALA A 76 11.82 -13.57 0.51
N ILE A 77 12.11 -12.27 0.59
CA ILE A 77 11.14 -11.20 0.26
C ILE A 77 10.82 -11.21 -1.24
N GLN A 78 11.79 -11.43 -2.11
CA GLN A 78 11.61 -11.51 -3.55
C GLN A 78 10.62 -12.61 -3.96
N ALA A 79 10.56 -13.69 -3.20
CA ALA A 79 9.66 -14.83 -3.46
C ALA A 79 8.22 -14.58 -2.98
N LEU A 80 7.98 -13.55 -2.14
CA LEU A 80 6.65 -13.29 -1.62
C LEU A 80 5.70 -12.85 -2.73
N ARG A 81 4.48 -13.38 -2.66
CA ARG A 81 3.34 -12.94 -3.46
C ARG A 81 2.13 -12.81 -2.55
N TYR A 82 1.26 -11.85 -2.86
CA TYR A 82 0.01 -11.65 -2.13
C TYR A 82 -1.10 -11.23 -3.11
N SER A 83 -2.34 -11.32 -2.71
CA SER A 83 -3.52 -10.95 -3.52
C SER A 83 -3.46 -11.46 -4.99
N GLY A 84 -2.99 -12.70 -5.17
CA GLY A 84 -2.76 -13.31 -6.49
C GLY A 84 -1.33 -13.10 -6.98
N ASN A 85 -1.07 -12.04 -7.73
CA ASN A 85 0.25 -11.79 -8.34
C ASN A 85 0.96 -10.54 -7.83
N GLU A 86 0.42 -9.87 -6.82
CA GLU A 86 1.07 -8.71 -6.22
C GLU A 86 2.40 -9.09 -5.56
N TYR A 87 3.35 -8.19 -5.54
CA TYR A 87 4.71 -8.42 -5.10
C TYR A 87 5.26 -7.26 -4.26
N ILE A 88 6.37 -7.50 -3.59
CA ILE A 88 7.10 -6.51 -2.81
C ILE A 88 8.41 -6.20 -3.54
N TRP A 89 8.78 -4.92 -3.61
CA TRP A 89 10.12 -4.47 -3.99
C TRP A 89 10.79 -3.79 -2.80
N ILE A 90 12.10 -3.64 -2.88
CA ILE A 90 12.91 -2.96 -1.86
C ILE A 90 13.70 -1.85 -2.54
N ASN A 91 13.58 -0.64 -2.04
CA ASN A 91 14.48 0.47 -2.35
C ASN A 91 15.10 1.04 -1.08
N ASP A 92 16.27 1.67 -1.21
CA ASP A 92 16.92 2.35 -0.10
C ASP A 92 16.37 3.80 0.09
N MET A 93 16.92 4.50 1.08
CA MET A 93 16.52 5.88 1.40
C MET A 93 17.10 6.95 0.43
N HIS A 94 17.82 6.54 -0.61
CA HIS A 94 18.30 7.35 -1.72
C HIS A 94 17.62 6.97 -3.04
N PRO A 95 16.36 6.58 -3.01
CA PRO A 95 15.50 5.75 -3.83
C PRO A 95 16.24 4.91 -4.91
N ARG A 96 17.32 4.21 -4.50
CA ARG A 96 17.97 3.21 -5.35
C ARG A 96 17.24 1.89 -5.19
N MET A 97 16.92 1.23 -6.29
CA MET A 97 16.30 -0.10 -6.24
C MET A 97 17.28 -1.13 -5.69
N VAL A 98 16.93 -1.74 -4.57
CA VAL A 98 17.70 -2.86 -3.98
C VAL A 98 17.28 -4.18 -4.61
N MET A 99 15.96 -4.39 -4.75
CA MET A 99 15.39 -5.60 -5.35
C MET A 99 14.01 -5.34 -5.95
N HIS A 100 13.82 -5.74 -7.21
CA HIS A 100 12.52 -5.76 -7.88
C HIS A 100 12.26 -7.15 -8.47
N PRO A 101 11.22 -7.87 -8.04
CA PRO A 101 11.05 -9.29 -8.39
C PRO A 101 10.64 -9.55 -9.84
N ILE A 102 10.02 -8.56 -10.50
CA ILE A 102 9.51 -8.68 -11.88
C ILE A 102 10.42 -7.95 -12.88
N ARG A 103 11.13 -6.90 -12.42
CA ARG A 103 11.98 -6.06 -13.25
C ARG A 103 13.39 -5.99 -12.67
N PRO A 104 14.15 -7.10 -12.71
CA PRO A 104 15.49 -7.17 -12.13
C PRO A 104 16.49 -6.19 -12.78
N GLU A 105 16.21 -5.72 -14.00
CA GLU A 105 16.97 -4.67 -14.67
C GLU A 105 16.98 -3.34 -13.91
N LEU A 106 16.03 -3.10 -13.01
CA LEU A 106 16.00 -1.90 -12.17
C LEU A 106 16.96 -2.00 -10.97
N ASN A 107 17.40 -3.19 -10.60
CA ASN A 107 18.25 -3.37 -9.41
C ASN A 107 19.54 -2.57 -9.53
N GLY A 108 19.86 -1.79 -8.50
CA GLY A 108 20.99 -0.89 -8.46
C GLY A 108 20.77 0.47 -9.14
N GLN A 109 19.65 0.69 -9.82
CA GLN A 109 19.36 1.98 -10.48
C GLN A 109 18.87 3.02 -9.48
N ASP A 110 19.27 4.27 -9.70
CA ASP A 110 18.71 5.44 -9.03
C ASP A 110 17.37 5.81 -9.67
N LEU A 111 16.32 5.79 -8.88
CA LEU A 111 14.95 6.09 -9.30
C LEU A 111 14.46 7.47 -8.86
N SER A 112 15.35 8.33 -8.36
CA SER A 112 15.00 9.69 -7.89
C SER A 112 14.36 10.54 -8.97
N GLY A 113 14.78 10.35 -10.22
CA GLY A 113 14.23 11.03 -11.40
C GLY A 113 12.99 10.38 -12.01
N ASN A 114 12.55 9.23 -11.50
CA ASN A 114 11.43 8.49 -12.07
C ASN A 114 10.10 9.13 -11.67
N LYS A 115 9.32 9.53 -12.67
CA LYS A 115 8.02 10.22 -12.49
C LYS A 115 6.88 9.33 -12.97
N ASP A 116 5.77 9.41 -12.27
CA ASP A 116 4.51 8.82 -12.72
C ASP A 116 3.90 9.61 -13.89
N PRO A 117 2.80 9.14 -14.52
CA PRO A 117 2.14 9.86 -15.61
C PRO A 117 1.64 11.27 -15.24
N ASN A 118 1.47 11.58 -13.94
CA ASN A 118 1.06 12.89 -13.44
C ASN A 118 2.24 13.79 -13.10
N GLY A 119 3.48 13.31 -13.30
CA GLY A 119 4.71 14.06 -13.03
C GLY A 119 5.22 13.96 -11.59
N LEU A 120 4.60 13.16 -10.72
CA LEU A 120 5.04 12.94 -9.35
C LEU A 120 6.29 12.05 -9.32
N ALA A 121 7.33 12.49 -8.63
CA ALA A 121 8.53 11.67 -8.37
C ALA A 121 8.20 10.63 -7.27
N LEU A 122 7.60 9.51 -7.69
CA LEU A 122 6.96 8.53 -6.82
C LEU A 122 7.91 7.96 -5.76
N PHE A 123 9.11 7.56 -6.16
CA PHE A 123 10.09 6.97 -5.23
C PHE A 123 10.66 7.98 -4.22
N MET A 124 10.78 9.24 -4.61
CA MET A 124 11.11 10.33 -3.69
C MET A 124 10.00 10.56 -2.67
N GLU A 125 8.75 10.46 -3.11
CA GLU A 125 7.59 10.60 -2.22
C GLU A 125 7.53 9.47 -1.18
N PHE A 126 7.83 8.23 -1.57
CA PHE A 126 7.95 7.11 -0.62
C PHE A 126 9.00 7.41 0.46
N VAL A 127 10.20 7.83 0.05
CA VAL A 127 11.27 8.17 0.99
C VAL A 127 10.86 9.33 1.90
N ARG A 128 10.21 10.35 1.35
CA ARG A 128 9.72 11.50 2.12
C ARG A 128 8.70 11.07 3.18
N THR A 129 7.76 10.22 2.79
CA THR A 129 6.71 9.72 3.69
C THR A 129 7.30 8.90 4.83
N VAL A 130 8.20 7.97 4.53
CA VAL A 130 8.87 7.15 5.56
C VAL A 130 9.70 8.01 6.51
N LYS A 131 10.42 9.03 6.02
CA LYS A 131 11.18 9.95 6.87
C LYS A 131 10.29 10.80 7.79
N ALA A 132 9.08 11.15 7.33
CA ALA A 132 8.16 11.99 8.09
C ALA A 132 7.31 11.23 9.11
N GLN A 133 6.93 9.99 8.80
CA GLN A 133 5.95 9.23 9.58
C GLN A 133 6.56 8.04 10.32
N GLY A 134 7.81 7.71 10.01
CA GLY A 134 8.42 6.46 10.43
C GLY A 134 7.92 5.27 9.61
N ALA A 135 8.36 4.09 9.97
CA ALA A 135 7.92 2.85 9.34
C ALA A 135 6.58 2.38 9.92
#